data_f07b93bf070550885e33aa7e9775650b
#
_entry.id   f07b93bf070550885e33aa7e9775650b
#
_cell.length_a   1.000
_cell.length_b   1.000
_cell.length_c   1.000
_cell.angle_alpha   90.00
_cell.angle_beta   90.00
_cell.angle_gamma   90.00
#
_symmetry.space_group_name_H-M   'P 1'
#
loop_
_entity.id
_entity.type
_entity.pdbx_description
1 polymer ?
#
loop_
_entity_poly.entity_id
_entity_poly.type
_entity_poly.pdbx_seq_one_letter_code
_entity_poly.pdbx_strand_id
1 'polypeptide(L)'
;AAMQGWLIGYLSTGARLTKEQWLAESAEYLALPDAWNDKSKLPILGFYQDELKQIQGQDLDYTLLMPSDDEDFDVRMQAFSEWAKGFLDGFGASGRIAEADITEDVMEILKHYDAFSYGIEADDIDEDSERLFTELVEHARVTALFMFYHFNQAQQEPILH
;
A
#
# COMPACT_ATOMS: atom_id res chain seq x y z
N ALA A 1 4.76 7.65 1.61
CA ALA A 1 4.67 6.22 1.98
C ALA A 1 3.25 5.86 2.46
N ALA A 2 2.72 6.57 3.44
CA ALA A 2 1.40 6.25 4.00
C ALA A 2 0.28 6.30 2.95
N MET A 3 0.28 7.31 2.10
CA MET A 3 -0.75 7.47 1.07
C MET A 3 -0.66 6.36 0.01
N GLN A 4 0.56 5.99 -0.38
CA GLN A 4 0.75 4.86 -1.29
C GLN A 4 0.21 3.57 -0.65
N GLY A 5 0.56 3.33 0.61
CA GLY A 5 0.06 2.17 1.34
C GLY A 5 -1.46 2.13 1.35
N TRP A 6 -2.10 3.25 1.71
CA TRP A 6 -3.55 3.34 1.75
C TRP A 6 -4.18 3.00 0.40
N LEU A 7 -3.65 3.61 -0.66
CA LEU A 7 -4.19 3.40 -2.01
C LEU A 7 -4.04 1.94 -2.44
N ILE A 8 -2.88 1.35 -2.23
CA ILE A 8 -2.65 -0.04 -2.61
C ILE A 8 -3.49 -0.99 -1.77
N GLY A 9 -3.65 -0.73 -0.47
CA GLY A 9 -4.55 -1.51 0.37
C GLY A 9 -5.99 -1.48 -0.13
N TYR A 10 -6.46 -0.29 -0.48
CA TYR A 10 -7.80 -0.09 -1.02
C TYR A 10 -7.99 -0.81 -2.36
N LEU A 11 -7.06 -0.58 -3.30
CA LEU A 11 -7.12 -1.20 -4.64
C LEU A 11 -6.98 -2.72 -4.57
N SER A 12 -6.24 -3.23 -3.60
CA SER A 12 -6.04 -4.68 -3.44
C SER A 12 -7.34 -5.44 -3.20
N THR A 13 -8.34 -4.77 -2.62
CA THR A 13 -9.64 -5.40 -2.37
C THR A 13 -10.51 -5.55 -3.63
N GLY A 14 -10.06 -5.02 -4.75
CA GLY A 14 -10.85 -4.96 -5.98
C GLY A 14 -11.64 -3.67 -6.13
N ALA A 15 -11.65 -2.82 -5.10
CA ALA A 15 -12.33 -1.53 -5.14
C ALA A 15 -11.59 -0.56 -6.05
N ARG A 16 -12.35 0.37 -6.60
CA ARG A 16 -11.82 1.45 -7.43
C ARG A 16 -12.48 2.76 -7.01
N LEU A 17 -11.80 3.86 -7.28
CA LEU A 17 -12.31 5.19 -6.97
C LEU A 17 -12.44 6.01 -8.25
N THR A 18 -13.52 6.79 -8.35
CA THR A 18 -13.61 7.79 -9.39
C THR A 18 -12.60 8.90 -9.10
N LYS A 19 -12.36 9.78 -10.07
CA LYS A 19 -11.46 10.94 -9.87
C LYS A 19 -11.90 11.79 -8.69
N GLU A 20 -13.19 12.07 -8.61
CA GLU A 20 -13.76 12.88 -7.53
C GLU A 20 -13.62 12.19 -6.17
N GLN A 21 -13.89 10.88 -6.12
CA GLN A 21 -13.73 10.09 -4.89
C GLN A 21 -12.28 10.06 -4.43
N TRP A 22 -11.34 9.84 -5.37
CA TRP A 22 -9.94 9.81 -5.01
C TRP A 22 -9.44 11.16 -4.49
N LEU A 23 -9.86 12.25 -5.13
CA LEU A 23 -9.49 13.58 -4.65
C LEU A 23 -10.01 13.83 -3.24
N ALA A 24 -11.25 13.42 -2.96
CA ALA A 24 -11.85 13.59 -1.63
C ALA A 24 -11.15 12.71 -0.60
N GLU A 25 -10.96 11.43 -0.90
CA GLU A 25 -10.36 10.47 0.03
C GLU A 25 -8.91 10.82 0.36
N SER A 26 -8.13 11.19 -0.65
CA SER A 26 -6.73 11.54 -0.43
C SER A 26 -6.59 12.84 0.37
N ALA A 27 -7.43 13.82 0.13
CA ALA A 27 -7.43 15.06 0.90
C ALA A 27 -7.78 14.80 2.37
N GLU A 28 -8.79 13.98 2.61
CA GLU A 28 -9.20 13.60 3.96
C GLU A 28 -8.10 12.81 4.67
N TYR A 29 -7.51 11.84 3.98
CA TYR A 29 -6.47 10.99 4.57
C TYR A 29 -5.24 11.82 4.98
N LEU A 30 -4.88 12.81 4.17
CA LEU A 30 -3.75 13.70 4.48
C LEU A 30 -4.16 14.86 5.40
N ALA A 31 -5.41 14.89 5.84
CA ALA A 31 -5.95 15.93 6.72
C ALA A 31 -5.74 17.35 6.16
N LEU A 32 -5.92 17.51 4.85
CA LEU A 32 -5.80 18.81 4.22
C LEU A 32 -7.00 19.69 4.62
N PRO A 33 -6.77 20.96 5.04
CA PRO A 33 -7.85 21.85 5.47
C PRO A 33 -8.81 22.18 4.33
N ASP A 34 -8.30 22.19 3.10
CA ASP A 34 -9.09 22.44 1.89
C ASP A 34 -8.85 21.30 0.91
N ALA A 35 -9.76 21.14 -0.05
CA ALA A 35 -9.56 20.19 -1.14
C ALA A 35 -8.31 20.55 -1.94
N TRP A 36 -7.79 19.57 -2.70
CA TRP A 36 -6.65 19.79 -3.57
C TRP A 36 -6.87 21.00 -4.47
N ASN A 37 -5.88 21.89 -4.53
CA ASN A 37 -5.95 23.04 -5.45
C ASN A 37 -5.71 22.57 -6.90
N ASP A 38 -5.98 23.45 -7.86
CA ASP A 38 -5.90 23.10 -9.28
C ASP A 38 -4.50 22.63 -9.70
N LYS A 39 -3.45 23.15 -9.06
CA LYS A 39 -2.06 22.75 -9.37
C LYS A 39 -1.73 21.36 -8.88
N SER A 40 -2.37 20.92 -7.79
CA SER A 40 -2.09 19.63 -7.16
C SER A 40 -2.96 18.52 -7.69
N LYS A 41 -4.12 18.83 -8.28
CA LYS A 41 -5.07 17.81 -8.74
C LYS A 41 -4.49 16.86 -9.78
N LEU A 42 -3.84 17.39 -10.81
CA LEU A 42 -3.29 16.53 -11.87
C LEU A 42 -2.23 15.55 -11.36
N PRO A 43 -1.25 15.98 -10.56
CA PRO A 43 -0.30 15.03 -9.98
C PRO A 43 -0.97 13.95 -9.10
N ILE A 44 -1.97 14.30 -8.32
CA ILE A 44 -2.67 13.35 -7.46
C ILE A 44 -3.51 12.35 -8.28
N LEU A 45 -4.16 12.82 -9.33
CA LEU A 45 -4.88 11.94 -10.24
C LEU A 45 -3.91 11.03 -11.00
N GLY A 46 -2.77 11.57 -11.43
CA GLY A 46 -1.71 10.80 -12.06
C GLY A 46 -1.13 9.73 -11.15
N PHE A 47 -0.97 10.06 -9.87
CA PHE A 47 -0.49 9.11 -8.86
C PHE A 47 -1.41 7.89 -8.79
N TYR A 48 -2.71 8.09 -8.73
CA TYR A 48 -3.68 6.98 -8.72
C TYR A 48 -3.52 6.09 -9.96
N GLN A 49 -3.49 6.70 -11.14
CA GLN A 49 -3.39 5.99 -12.39
C GLN A 49 -2.08 5.19 -12.47
N ASP A 50 -0.97 5.81 -12.10
CA ASP A 50 0.35 5.18 -12.16
C ASP A 50 0.45 4.00 -11.18
N GLU A 51 -0.05 4.18 -9.96
CA GLU A 51 -0.04 3.11 -8.96
C GLU A 51 -0.88 1.91 -9.41
N LEU A 52 -2.08 2.17 -9.91
CA LEU A 52 -2.94 1.11 -10.42
C LEU A 52 -2.28 0.37 -11.58
N LYS A 53 -1.68 1.12 -12.51
CA LYS A 53 -1.00 0.53 -13.65
C LYS A 53 0.18 -0.34 -13.22
N GLN A 54 0.98 0.13 -12.26
CA GLN A 54 2.14 -0.62 -11.79
C GLN A 54 1.74 -1.91 -11.07
N ILE A 55 0.74 -1.83 -10.18
CA ILE A 55 0.33 -3.02 -9.43
C ILE A 55 -0.36 -4.06 -10.33
N GLN A 56 -1.01 -3.62 -11.41
CA GLN A 56 -1.61 -4.51 -12.39
C GLN A 56 -0.62 -5.09 -13.36
N GLY A 57 0.59 -4.53 -13.43
CA GLY A 57 1.59 -4.92 -14.42
C GLY A 57 2.05 -6.37 -14.26
N GLN A 58 2.35 -7.02 -15.40
CA GLN A 58 2.79 -8.40 -15.40
C GLN A 58 4.28 -8.55 -15.07
N ASP A 59 5.02 -7.45 -15.13
CA ASP A 59 6.47 -7.46 -14.95
C ASP A 59 6.89 -7.50 -13.47
N LEU A 60 5.92 -7.41 -12.54
CA LEU A 60 6.15 -7.46 -11.11
C LEU A 60 7.13 -6.37 -10.63
N ASP A 61 7.17 -5.25 -11.33
CA ASP A 61 8.09 -4.14 -11.04
C ASP A 61 7.49 -3.08 -10.10
N TYR A 62 6.35 -3.40 -9.47
CA TYR A 62 5.78 -2.53 -8.44
C TYR A 62 6.77 -2.32 -7.31
N THR A 63 6.97 -1.08 -6.89
CA THR A 63 7.90 -0.73 -5.82
C THR A 63 7.23 0.16 -4.78
N LEU A 64 7.64 -0.02 -3.51
CA LEU A 64 7.21 0.87 -2.45
C LEU A 64 7.97 2.20 -2.55
N LEU A 65 7.25 3.30 -2.33
CA LEU A 65 7.86 4.63 -2.26
C LEU A 65 8.47 4.82 -0.87
N MET A 66 9.77 4.60 -0.79
CA MET A 66 10.53 4.74 0.44
C MET A 66 11.52 5.89 0.33
N PRO A 67 11.93 6.50 1.45
CA PRO A 67 13.00 7.49 1.42
C PRO A 67 14.27 6.87 0.83
N SER A 68 15.16 7.75 0.36
CA SER A 68 16.45 7.35 -0.20
C SER A 68 17.27 6.54 0.82
N ASP A 69 18.09 5.62 0.33
CA ASP A 69 19.01 4.84 1.16
C ASP A 69 19.99 5.73 1.94
N ASP A 70 20.17 6.98 1.49
CA ASP A 70 21.02 7.97 2.18
C ASP A 70 20.36 8.57 3.42
N GLU A 71 19.06 8.40 3.57
CA GLU A 71 18.35 8.87 4.75
C GLU A 71 18.64 7.97 5.95
N ASP A 72 18.50 8.53 7.17
CA ASP A 72 18.70 7.79 8.39
C ASP A 72 17.80 6.55 8.44
N PHE A 73 18.32 5.49 9.05
CA PHE A 73 17.60 4.23 9.19
C PHE A 73 16.23 4.43 9.86
N ASP A 74 16.16 5.25 10.91
CA ASP A 74 14.92 5.52 11.63
C ASP A 74 13.87 6.18 10.72
N VAL A 75 14.30 7.09 9.84
CA VAL A 75 13.42 7.75 8.88
C VAL A 75 12.84 6.73 7.90
N ARG A 76 13.68 5.83 7.41
CA ARG A 76 13.27 4.78 6.47
C ARG A 76 12.33 3.78 7.15
N MET A 77 12.63 3.36 8.37
CA MET A 77 11.79 2.44 9.12
C MET A 77 10.44 3.04 9.44
N GLN A 78 10.41 4.32 9.80
CA GLN A 78 9.14 4.99 10.05
C GLN A 78 8.29 5.07 8.79
N ALA A 79 8.89 5.38 7.65
CA ALA A 79 8.16 5.40 6.38
C ALA A 79 7.58 4.03 6.04
N PHE A 80 8.34 2.96 6.30
CA PHE A 80 7.87 1.59 6.08
C PHE A 80 6.68 1.27 6.99
N SER A 81 6.76 1.63 8.27
CA SER A 81 5.66 1.43 9.23
C SER A 81 4.41 2.20 8.80
N GLU A 82 4.58 3.42 8.34
CA GLU A 82 3.46 4.23 7.84
C GLU A 82 2.83 3.64 6.59
N TRP A 83 3.66 3.06 5.70
CA TRP A 83 3.15 2.36 4.53
C TRP A 83 2.29 1.17 4.93
N ALA A 84 2.77 0.35 5.87
CA ALA A 84 2.06 -0.83 6.34
C ALA A 84 0.74 -0.44 7.02
N LYS A 85 0.77 0.58 7.87
CA LYS A 85 -0.45 1.09 8.51
C LYS A 85 -1.43 1.63 7.47
N GLY A 86 -0.91 2.39 6.50
CA GLY A 86 -1.72 2.89 5.40
C GLY A 86 -2.42 1.76 4.66
N PHE A 87 -1.68 0.68 4.34
CA PHE A 87 -2.26 -0.47 3.66
C PHE A 87 -3.44 -1.05 4.44
N LEU A 88 -3.28 -1.26 5.74
CA LEU A 88 -4.35 -1.79 6.58
C LEU A 88 -5.56 -0.86 6.61
N ASP A 89 -5.32 0.45 6.72
CA ASP A 89 -6.39 1.44 6.73
C ASP A 89 -7.16 1.43 5.39
N GLY A 90 -6.44 1.40 4.27
CA GLY A 90 -7.06 1.36 2.94
C GLY A 90 -7.82 0.06 2.70
N PHE A 91 -7.23 -1.05 3.10
CA PHE A 91 -7.87 -2.36 2.98
C PHE A 91 -9.21 -2.38 3.74
N GLY A 92 -9.22 -1.88 4.98
CA GLY A 92 -10.44 -1.81 5.77
C GLY A 92 -11.45 -0.79 5.25
N ALA A 93 -10.97 0.33 4.72
CA ALA A 93 -11.84 1.41 4.26
C ALA A 93 -12.71 1.02 3.08
N SER A 94 -12.28 0.05 2.27
CA SER A 94 -13.04 -0.38 1.10
C SER A 94 -14.37 -1.05 1.48
N GLY A 95 -14.42 -1.72 2.64
CA GLY A 95 -15.59 -2.45 3.09
C GLY A 95 -16.00 -3.64 2.20
N ARG A 96 -15.14 -4.05 1.25
CA ARG A 96 -15.49 -5.08 0.28
C ARG A 96 -15.20 -6.50 0.75
N ILE A 97 -14.25 -6.65 1.67
CA ILE A 97 -13.78 -7.97 2.06
C ILE A 97 -14.54 -8.44 3.30
N ALA A 98 -15.30 -9.49 3.14
CA ALA A 98 -15.98 -10.13 4.25
C ALA A 98 -15.00 -11.03 5.00
N GLU A 99 -15.26 -11.25 6.28
CA GLU A 99 -14.42 -12.12 7.11
C GLU A 99 -14.27 -13.52 6.49
N ALA A 100 -15.33 -14.03 5.86
CA ALA A 100 -15.29 -15.34 5.20
C ALA A 100 -14.36 -15.41 4.00
N ASP A 101 -13.99 -14.26 3.41
CA ASP A 101 -13.10 -14.19 2.26
C ASP A 101 -11.63 -14.13 2.64
N ILE A 102 -11.33 -14.05 3.95
CA ILE A 102 -9.96 -13.96 4.44
C ILE A 102 -9.43 -15.37 4.65
N THR A 103 -8.55 -15.80 3.74
CA THR A 103 -7.86 -17.09 3.85
C THR A 103 -6.75 -17.02 4.90
N GLU A 104 -6.17 -18.16 5.25
CA GLU A 104 -5.04 -18.21 6.18
C GLU A 104 -3.86 -17.39 5.67
N ASP A 105 -3.56 -17.47 4.38
CA ASP A 105 -2.47 -16.72 3.77
C ASP A 105 -2.70 -15.20 3.87
N VAL A 106 -3.91 -14.76 3.58
CA VAL A 106 -4.28 -13.35 3.68
C VAL A 106 -4.19 -12.89 5.13
N MET A 107 -4.71 -13.68 6.06
CA MET A 107 -4.66 -13.33 7.48
C MET A 107 -3.21 -13.18 7.96
N GLU A 108 -2.32 -14.08 7.54
CA GLU A 108 -0.91 -14.00 7.90
C GLU A 108 -0.27 -12.72 7.39
N ILE A 109 -0.56 -12.34 6.15
CA ILE A 109 -0.05 -11.08 5.58
C ILE A 109 -0.56 -9.88 6.38
N LEU A 110 -1.85 -9.87 6.71
CA LEU A 110 -2.43 -8.78 7.49
C LEU A 110 -1.80 -8.68 8.87
N LYS A 111 -1.50 -9.81 9.51
CA LYS A 111 -0.81 -9.84 10.80
C LYS A 111 0.61 -9.30 10.69
N HIS A 112 1.33 -9.63 9.61
CA HIS A 112 2.66 -9.08 9.38
C HIS A 112 2.60 -7.56 9.23
N TYR A 113 1.65 -7.06 8.45
CA TYR A 113 1.50 -5.62 8.24
C TYR A 113 1.13 -4.91 9.54
N ASP A 114 0.28 -5.54 10.35
CA ASP A 114 -0.05 -4.99 11.68
C ASP A 114 1.21 -4.88 12.55
N ALA A 115 2.02 -5.93 12.58
CA ALA A 115 3.28 -5.90 13.30
C ALA A 115 4.22 -4.80 12.78
N PHE A 116 4.35 -4.66 11.46
CA PHE A 116 5.18 -3.62 10.85
C PHE A 116 4.70 -2.21 11.19
N SER A 117 3.40 -2.03 11.35
CA SER A 117 2.81 -0.72 11.65
C SER A 117 3.23 -0.16 12.99
N TYR A 118 3.65 -1.02 13.92
CA TYR A 118 4.16 -0.58 15.22
C TYR A 118 5.64 -0.21 15.19
N GLY A 119 6.31 -0.46 14.07
CA GLY A 119 7.72 -0.19 13.92
C GLY A 119 8.60 -1.31 14.44
N ILE A 120 9.85 -1.25 14.07
CA ILE A 120 10.87 -2.20 14.51
C ILE A 120 11.98 -1.37 15.16
N GLU A 121 12.22 -1.62 16.45
CA GLU A 121 13.30 -0.96 17.18
C GLU A 121 14.57 -1.78 16.98
N ALA A 122 15.63 -1.10 16.57
CA ALA A 122 16.96 -1.67 16.50
C ALA A 122 17.85 -0.90 17.48
N ASP A 123 18.40 -1.59 18.48
CA ASP A 123 19.28 -0.95 19.45
C ASP A 123 20.57 -0.49 18.79
N ASP A 124 21.11 -1.29 17.88
CA ASP A 124 22.30 -0.95 17.11
C ASP A 124 22.00 -1.10 15.61
N ILE A 125 22.27 -0.06 14.83
CA ILE A 125 22.08 -0.08 13.40
C ILE A 125 23.39 -0.52 12.75
N ASP A 126 23.38 -1.69 12.16
CA ASP A 126 24.52 -2.29 11.49
C ASP A 126 24.11 -2.87 10.12
N GLU A 127 25.01 -3.63 9.50
CA GLU A 127 24.73 -4.26 8.20
C GLU A 127 23.55 -5.23 8.26
N ASP A 128 23.38 -5.91 9.40
CA ASP A 128 22.25 -6.84 9.58
C ASP A 128 20.93 -6.09 9.64
N SER A 129 20.90 -4.91 10.27
CA SER A 129 19.71 -4.05 10.31
C SER A 129 19.34 -3.58 8.91
N GLU A 130 20.33 -3.16 8.12
CA GLU A 130 20.11 -2.71 6.73
C GLU A 130 19.59 -3.86 5.86
N ARG A 131 20.13 -5.05 6.04
CA ARG A 131 19.67 -6.24 5.33
C ARG A 131 18.24 -6.58 5.70
N LEU A 132 17.93 -6.53 6.99
CA LEU A 132 16.57 -6.79 7.48
C LEU A 132 15.58 -5.81 6.87
N PHE A 133 15.93 -4.53 6.85
CA PHE A 133 15.07 -3.52 6.23
C PHE A 133 14.78 -3.84 4.77
N THR A 134 15.82 -4.17 4.01
CA THR A 134 15.66 -4.54 2.60
C THR A 134 14.75 -5.75 2.44
N GLU A 135 14.90 -6.75 3.29
CA GLU A 135 14.06 -7.94 3.27
C GLU A 135 12.61 -7.63 3.62
N LEU A 136 12.38 -6.73 4.58
CA LEU A 136 11.02 -6.34 4.97
C LEU A 136 10.32 -5.58 3.84
N VAL A 137 11.02 -4.66 3.19
CA VAL A 137 10.45 -3.91 2.05
C VAL A 137 10.12 -4.88 0.91
N GLU A 138 11.01 -5.81 0.61
CA GLU A 138 10.78 -6.81 -0.44
C GLU A 138 9.61 -7.74 -0.08
N HIS A 139 9.50 -8.15 1.18
CA HIS A 139 8.38 -8.95 1.65
C HIS A 139 7.05 -8.20 1.47
N ALA A 140 7.02 -6.92 1.86
CA ALA A 140 5.82 -6.10 1.70
C ALA A 140 5.46 -5.94 0.22
N ARG A 141 6.46 -5.74 -0.64
CA ARG A 141 6.25 -5.62 -2.08
C ARG A 141 5.60 -6.88 -2.66
N VAL A 142 6.17 -8.02 -2.36
CA VAL A 142 5.69 -9.31 -2.88
C VAL A 142 4.30 -9.63 -2.35
N THR A 143 4.08 -9.41 -1.04
CA THR A 143 2.78 -9.72 -0.44
C THR A 143 1.69 -8.75 -0.89
N ALA A 144 2.02 -7.48 -1.17
CA ALA A 144 1.07 -6.53 -1.74
C ALA A 144 0.63 -6.98 -3.14
N LEU A 145 1.58 -7.44 -3.97
CA LEU A 145 1.26 -8.01 -5.28
C LEU A 145 0.36 -9.24 -5.14
N PHE A 146 0.66 -10.12 -4.18
CA PHE A 146 -0.16 -11.30 -3.91
C PHE A 146 -1.58 -10.88 -3.51
N MET A 147 -1.73 -9.94 -2.59
CA MET A 147 -3.04 -9.48 -2.12
C MET A 147 -3.85 -8.87 -3.26
N PHE A 148 -3.21 -8.02 -4.06
CA PHE A 148 -3.88 -7.41 -5.20
C PHE A 148 -4.37 -8.49 -6.17
N TYR A 149 -3.49 -9.41 -6.55
CA TYR A 149 -3.85 -10.48 -7.48
C TYR A 149 -4.96 -11.36 -6.92
N HIS A 150 -4.86 -11.73 -5.65
CA HIS A 150 -5.82 -12.62 -5.00
C HIS A 150 -7.26 -12.07 -5.06
N PHE A 151 -7.44 -10.79 -4.70
CA PHE A 151 -8.80 -10.22 -4.64
C PHE A 151 -9.27 -9.64 -5.97
N ASN A 152 -8.37 -9.36 -6.90
CA ASN A 152 -8.74 -8.81 -8.20
C ASN A 152 -8.93 -9.88 -9.26
N GLN A 153 -8.45 -11.08 -9.03
CA GLN A 153 -8.54 -12.18 -9.98
C GLN A 153 -10.00 -12.50 -10.38
N ALA A 154 -10.89 -12.49 -9.40
CA ALA A 154 -12.31 -12.77 -9.64
C ALA A 154 -12.95 -11.74 -10.58
N GLN A 155 -12.45 -10.51 -10.62
CA GLN A 155 -12.94 -9.45 -11.50
C GLN A 155 -12.32 -9.53 -12.90
N GLN A 156 -11.17 -10.19 -13.01
CA GLN A 156 -10.45 -10.34 -14.27
C GLN A 156 -10.79 -11.63 -14.98
N GLU A 157 -11.43 -12.56 -14.29
CA GLU A 157 -11.86 -13.80 -14.93
C GLU A 157 -12.82 -13.48 -16.06
N PRO A 158 -12.51 -13.92 -17.29
CA PRO A 158 -13.46 -13.78 -18.36
C PRO A 158 -14.71 -14.55 -18.00
N ILE A 159 -15.83 -13.93 -18.24
CA ILE A 159 -17.11 -14.61 -18.07
C ILE A 159 -17.15 -15.74 -19.08
N LEU A 160 -16.89 -16.93 -18.60
CA LEU A 160 -16.96 -18.11 -19.43
C LEU A 160 -18.43 -18.52 -19.55
N HIS A 161 -18.85 -18.67 -20.72
CA HIS A 161 -20.23 -19.01 -21.04
C HIS A 161 -20.35 -20.41 -21.53
#